data_bbb561b53059cfea84c0f8170fda5d43
#
_entry.id   bbb561b53059cfea84c0f8170fda5d43
#
_cell.length_a   1.000
_cell.length_b   1.000
_cell.length_c   1.000
_cell.angle_alpha   90.00
_cell.angle_beta   90.00
_cell.angle_gamma   90.00
#
_symmetry.space_group_name_H-M   'P 1'
#
loop_
_entity.id
_entity.type
_entity.pdbx_description
1 polymer ?
#
loop_
_entity_poly.entity_id
_entity_poly.type
_entity_poly.pdbx_seq_one_letter_code
_entity_poly.pdbx_strand_id
1 'polypeptide(L)'
;YPEESLVYKKSTLALPHEGGQRIKPGSKASQILLQWIREGMPYQNKGEAVLERITAEPEVGVYRPRQVQILRVRAHFSDGKSRDVTNLSDFISNDGEIAIVSKEGKIKVGEASGEGTIVARYMGQVAIVRVTVPAEKEIAVTKYAALPSHNFIDEFAYIQFQRLGFLPSDLCADSEFLRRA
;
A
#
# COMPACT_ATOMS: atom_id res chain seq x y z
N TYR A 1 -23.52 24.19 -21.15
CA TYR A 1 -23.75 24.23 -19.69
C TYR A 1 -23.09 22.98 -19.06
N PRO A 2 -21.85 23.05 -18.55
CA PRO A 2 -21.11 21.92 -17.97
C PRO A 2 -21.87 21.23 -16.83
N GLU A 3 -22.61 21.97 -16.06
CA GLU A 3 -23.42 21.51 -14.94
C GLU A 3 -24.58 20.59 -15.37
N GLU A 4 -25.01 20.71 -16.63
CA GLU A 4 -26.06 19.89 -17.24
C GLU A 4 -25.53 18.57 -17.80
N SER A 5 -24.21 18.41 -17.86
CA SER A 5 -23.57 17.17 -18.34
C SER A 5 -24.01 15.95 -17.53
N LEU A 6 -24.36 14.87 -18.21
CA LEU A 6 -24.71 13.58 -17.56
C LEU A 6 -23.54 13.02 -16.73
N VAL A 7 -22.30 13.24 -17.15
CA VAL A 7 -21.09 12.85 -16.41
C VAL A 7 -21.05 13.57 -15.07
N TYR A 8 -21.30 14.85 -15.04
CA TYR A 8 -21.36 15.63 -13.80
C TYR A 8 -22.56 15.25 -12.94
N LYS A 9 -23.77 15.25 -13.52
CA LYS A 9 -25.02 14.95 -12.78
C LYS A 9 -25.02 13.56 -12.16
N LYS A 10 -24.54 12.54 -12.87
CA LYS A 10 -24.44 11.17 -12.35
C LYS A 10 -23.37 11.06 -11.27
N SER A 11 -22.17 11.58 -11.51
CA SER A 11 -21.08 11.48 -10.54
C SER A 11 -21.38 12.21 -9.22
N THR A 12 -22.15 13.29 -9.27
CA THR A 12 -22.59 14.06 -8.07
C THR A 12 -23.90 13.57 -7.45
N LEU A 13 -24.56 12.56 -8.05
CA LEU A 13 -25.88 12.07 -7.68
C LEU A 13 -27.00 13.11 -7.82
N ALA A 14 -26.79 14.18 -8.60
CA ALA A 14 -27.86 15.10 -8.99
C ALA A 14 -28.89 14.43 -9.91
N LEU A 15 -28.48 13.32 -10.57
CA LEU A 15 -29.35 12.40 -11.30
C LEU A 15 -29.16 11.00 -10.73
N PRO A 16 -30.25 10.32 -10.28
CA PRO A 16 -30.18 8.98 -9.73
C PRO A 16 -29.55 7.97 -10.71
N HIS A 17 -28.66 7.10 -10.20
CA HIS A 17 -28.08 5.97 -10.93
C HIS A 17 -27.48 4.96 -9.94
N GLU A 18 -27.19 3.73 -10.38
CA GLU A 18 -26.70 2.65 -9.52
C GLU A 18 -25.29 2.86 -8.94
N GLY A 19 -24.48 3.73 -9.55
CA GLY A 19 -23.09 3.96 -9.12
C GLY A 19 -22.91 4.75 -7.81
N GLY A 20 -23.98 5.32 -7.23
CA GLY A 20 -23.94 6.17 -6.04
C GLY A 20 -23.20 7.50 -6.25
N GLN A 21 -23.06 8.29 -5.17
CA GLN A 21 -22.32 9.55 -5.22
C GLN A 21 -20.81 9.30 -5.19
N ARG A 22 -20.12 9.67 -6.27
CA ARG A 22 -18.66 9.56 -6.41
C ARG A 22 -17.95 10.87 -6.14
N ILE A 23 -18.59 11.98 -6.47
CA ILE A 23 -18.04 13.34 -6.34
C ILE A 23 -19.02 14.20 -5.51
N LYS A 24 -18.52 14.80 -4.44
CA LYS A 24 -19.32 15.73 -3.64
C LYS A 24 -19.45 17.06 -4.40
N PRO A 25 -20.67 17.60 -4.62
CA PRO A 25 -20.86 18.91 -5.22
C PRO A 25 -20.06 19.99 -4.50
N GLY A 26 -19.46 20.92 -5.23
CA GLY A 26 -18.63 21.99 -4.69
C GLY A 26 -17.24 21.57 -4.22
N SER A 27 -16.91 20.27 -4.22
CA SER A 27 -15.56 19.78 -3.90
C SER A 27 -14.55 20.16 -4.99
N LYS A 28 -13.26 20.08 -4.65
CA LYS A 28 -12.18 20.26 -5.62
C LYS A 28 -12.30 19.31 -6.83
N ALA A 29 -12.69 18.07 -6.58
CA ALA A 29 -12.93 17.08 -7.66
C ALA A 29 -14.08 17.52 -8.58
N SER A 30 -15.17 18.07 -8.02
CA SER A 30 -16.28 18.59 -8.81
C SER A 30 -15.87 19.82 -9.65
N GLN A 31 -15.03 20.69 -9.12
CA GLN A 31 -14.51 21.86 -9.84
C GLN A 31 -13.60 21.43 -11.01
N ILE A 32 -12.72 20.44 -10.78
CA ILE A 32 -11.84 19.89 -11.83
C ILE A 32 -12.69 19.27 -12.94
N LEU A 33 -13.71 18.47 -12.59
CA LEU A 33 -14.59 17.85 -13.59
C LEU A 33 -15.33 18.90 -14.43
N LEU A 34 -15.89 19.93 -13.80
CA LEU A 34 -16.56 21.03 -14.52
C LEU A 34 -15.59 21.79 -15.42
N GLN A 35 -14.37 22.03 -14.97
CA GLN A 35 -13.35 22.69 -15.75
C GLN A 35 -12.97 21.87 -16.99
N TRP A 36 -12.73 20.56 -16.82
CA TRP A 36 -12.45 19.64 -17.92
C TRP A 36 -13.58 19.63 -18.96
N ILE A 37 -14.86 19.66 -18.52
CA ILE A 37 -16.00 19.73 -19.43
C ILE A 37 -16.03 21.06 -20.18
N ARG A 38 -15.73 22.20 -19.51
CA ARG A 38 -15.63 23.52 -20.13
C ARG A 38 -14.54 23.61 -21.19
N GLU A 39 -13.45 22.91 -20.98
CA GLU A 39 -12.31 22.83 -21.91
C GLU A 39 -12.56 21.88 -23.10
N GLY A 40 -13.76 21.33 -23.22
CA GLY A 40 -14.14 20.45 -24.34
C GLY A 40 -13.76 19.00 -24.14
N MET A 41 -13.49 18.58 -22.89
CA MET A 41 -13.18 17.19 -22.52
C MET A 41 -11.98 16.61 -23.28
N PRO A 42 -10.83 17.29 -23.31
CA PRO A 42 -9.67 16.77 -24.03
C PRO A 42 -9.27 15.42 -23.45
N TYR A 43 -9.08 14.44 -24.31
CA TYR A 43 -8.62 13.11 -23.91
C TYR A 43 -7.12 13.10 -23.63
N GLN A 44 -6.37 13.82 -24.45
CA GLN A 44 -4.91 13.95 -24.33
C GLN A 44 -4.44 15.25 -24.97
N ASN A 45 -3.53 15.96 -24.33
CA ASN A 45 -2.87 17.13 -24.91
C ASN A 45 -1.51 16.73 -25.50
N LYS A 46 -1.13 17.34 -26.63
CA LYS A 46 0.22 17.13 -27.20
C LYS A 46 1.27 17.61 -26.20
N GLY A 47 2.23 16.72 -25.87
CA GLY A 47 3.30 17.04 -24.94
C GLY A 47 2.90 16.95 -23.47
N GLU A 48 1.73 16.39 -23.15
CA GLU A 48 1.36 16.11 -21.77
C GLU A 48 2.31 15.07 -21.13
N ALA A 49 2.75 15.37 -19.92
CA ALA A 49 3.64 14.47 -19.19
C ALA A 49 2.89 13.19 -18.81
N VAL A 50 3.45 12.04 -19.16
CA VAL A 50 2.89 10.72 -18.89
C VAL A 50 3.38 10.21 -17.55
N LEU A 51 2.49 9.60 -16.75
CA LEU A 51 2.88 8.92 -15.52
C LEU A 51 3.72 7.68 -15.86
N GLU A 52 4.96 7.64 -15.37
CA GLU A 52 5.89 6.51 -15.59
C GLU A 52 5.85 5.50 -14.45
N ARG A 53 5.85 5.98 -13.22
CA ARG A 53 5.85 5.14 -12.01
C ARG A 53 5.38 5.92 -10.80
N ILE A 54 5.06 5.18 -9.75
CA ILE A 54 4.88 5.73 -8.40
C ILE A 54 5.89 5.13 -7.43
N THR A 55 6.22 5.87 -6.39
CA THR A 55 7.00 5.39 -5.24
C THR A 55 6.24 5.66 -3.95
N ALA A 56 6.45 4.83 -2.95
CA ALA A 56 5.87 4.98 -1.62
C ALA A 56 6.99 5.06 -0.57
N GLU A 57 6.90 6.00 0.35
CA GLU A 57 7.90 6.23 1.40
C GLU A 57 7.24 6.25 2.78
N PRO A 58 7.72 5.43 3.72
CA PRO A 58 8.82 4.44 3.60
C PRO A 58 8.38 3.20 2.80
N GLU A 59 9.28 2.62 2.01
CA GLU A 59 9.05 1.39 1.25
C GLU A 59 9.11 0.15 2.16
N VAL A 60 10.01 0.18 3.15
CA VAL A 60 10.19 -0.89 4.13
C VAL A 60 10.33 -0.25 5.50
N GLY A 61 9.64 -0.78 6.50
CA GLY A 61 9.76 -0.31 7.87
C GLY A 61 9.58 -1.42 8.91
N VAL A 62 10.34 -1.30 10.00
CA VAL A 62 10.19 -2.12 11.20
C VAL A 62 9.55 -1.24 12.25
N TYR A 63 8.43 -1.66 12.79
CA TYR A 63 7.60 -0.85 13.67
C TYR A 63 7.30 -1.58 14.98
N ARG A 64 7.04 -0.81 16.03
CA ARG A 64 6.50 -1.34 17.27
C ARG A 64 4.99 -1.47 17.17
N PRO A 65 4.37 -2.39 17.95
CA PRO A 65 2.93 -2.44 18.07
C PRO A 65 2.32 -1.07 18.39
N ARG A 66 1.16 -0.76 17.81
CA ARG A 66 0.41 0.51 17.99
C ARG A 66 1.10 1.76 17.45
N GLN A 67 2.25 1.63 16.82
CA GLN A 67 2.95 2.76 16.20
C GLN A 67 2.12 3.34 15.05
N VAL A 68 2.26 4.64 14.83
CA VAL A 68 1.65 5.34 13.69
C VAL A 68 2.76 5.84 12.78
N GLN A 69 2.63 5.58 11.49
CA GLN A 69 3.53 6.04 10.45
C GLN A 69 2.76 6.76 9.35
N ILE A 70 3.33 7.81 8.79
CA ILE A 70 2.78 8.47 7.60
C ILE A 70 3.46 7.89 6.36
N LEU A 71 2.66 7.39 5.46
CA LEU A 71 3.04 6.95 4.14
C LEU A 71 2.83 8.09 3.15
N ARG A 72 3.81 8.33 2.29
CA ARG A 72 3.71 9.29 1.18
C ARG A 72 3.84 8.56 -0.14
N VAL A 73 2.96 8.87 -1.08
CA VAL A 73 3.04 8.34 -2.44
C VAL A 73 3.40 9.47 -3.39
N ARG A 74 4.44 9.24 -4.18
CA ARG A 74 4.96 10.21 -5.14
C ARG A 74 4.86 9.65 -6.56
N ALA A 75 4.19 10.37 -7.43
CA ALA A 75 4.09 10.07 -8.86
C ALA A 75 5.25 10.73 -9.61
N HIS A 76 5.88 9.99 -10.52
CA HIS A 76 6.97 10.44 -11.37
C HIS A 76 6.52 10.45 -12.82
N PHE A 77 6.77 11.56 -13.52
CA PHE A 77 6.28 11.81 -14.86
C PHE A 77 7.42 11.93 -15.88
N SER A 78 7.11 11.71 -17.15
CA SER A 78 8.05 11.73 -18.27
C SER A 78 8.76 13.08 -18.49
N ASP A 79 8.25 14.17 -17.89
CA ASP A 79 8.88 15.49 -17.91
C ASP A 79 9.93 15.68 -16.77
N GLY A 80 10.26 14.59 -16.06
CA GLY A 80 11.18 14.58 -14.93
C GLY A 80 10.61 15.15 -13.64
N LYS A 81 9.37 15.63 -13.63
CA LYS A 81 8.72 16.14 -12.42
C LYS A 81 8.12 15.05 -11.58
N SER A 82 8.00 15.32 -10.29
CA SER A 82 7.28 14.44 -9.36
C SER A 82 6.23 15.23 -8.57
N ARG A 83 5.15 14.54 -8.19
CA ARG A 83 4.03 15.13 -7.43
C ARG A 83 3.65 14.20 -6.29
N ASP A 84 3.29 14.75 -5.15
CA ASP A 84 2.65 14.01 -4.07
C ASP A 84 1.22 13.68 -4.48
N VAL A 85 0.92 12.39 -4.51
CA VAL A 85 -0.39 11.85 -4.90
C VAL A 85 -1.00 10.99 -3.78
N THR A 86 -0.51 11.13 -2.55
CA THR A 86 -0.96 10.35 -1.40
C THR A 86 -2.47 10.36 -1.26
N ASN A 87 -3.09 11.55 -1.26
CA ASN A 87 -4.55 11.70 -1.13
C ASN A 87 -5.36 11.30 -2.38
N LEU A 88 -4.67 10.97 -3.47
CA LEU A 88 -5.27 10.52 -4.74
C LEU A 88 -5.05 9.04 -4.98
N SER A 89 -4.31 8.38 -4.08
CA SER A 89 -3.99 6.96 -4.15
C SER A 89 -5.01 6.13 -3.37
N ASP A 90 -5.28 4.94 -3.88
CA ASP A 90 -6.01 3.92 -3.15
C ASP A 90 -5.03 3.02 -2.40
N PHE A 91 -5.38 2.66 -1.16
CA PHE A 91 -4.54 1.84 -0.29
C PHE A 91 -5.26 0.57 0.10
N ILE A 92 -4.54 -0.55 0.04
CA ILE A 92 -5.03 -1.86 0.48
C ILE A 92 -3.96 -2.49 1.36
N SER A 93 -4.31 -2.89 2.57
CA SER A 93 -3.47 -3.78 3.38
C SER A 93 -3.85 -5.22 3.12
N ASN A 94 -2.85 -6.11 2.99
CA ASN A 94 -3.09 -7.55 2.88
C ASN A 94 -3.39 -8.21 4.23
N ASP A 95 -3.00 -7.56 5.33
CA ASP A 95 -3.22 -8.04 6.68
C ASP A 95 -3.54 -6.88 7.63
N GLY A 96 -4.81 -6.77 8.02
CA GLY A 96 -5.30 -5.73 8.92
C GLY A 96 -4.88 -5.92 10.38
N GLU A 97 -4.46 -7.11 10.78
CA GLU A 97 -3.94 -7.41 12.11
C GLU A 97 -2.52 -6.85 12.30
N ILE A 98 -1.73 -6.82 11.21
CA ILE A 98 -0.38 -6.25 11.17
C ILE A 98 -0.43 -4.75 10.99
N ALA A 99 -1.21 -4.26 10.02
CA ALA A 99 -1.34 -2.83 9.76
C ALA A 99 -2.61 -2.48 9.00
N ILE A 100 -3.20 -1.34 9.32
CA ILE A 100 -4.25 -0.70 8.53
C ILE A 100 -3.76 0.65 8.02
N VAL A 101 -4.31 1.10 6.90
CA VAL A 101 -3.95 2.37 6.27
C VAL A 101 -5.19 3.19 5.95
N SER A 102 -5.17 4.50 6.27
CA SER A 102 -6.24 5.42 5.93
C SER A 102 -6.07 5.99 4.51
N LYS A 103 -7.11 6.65 3.99
CA LYS A 103 -7.07 7.34 2.69
C LYS A 103 -6.02 8.45 2.60
N GLU A 104 -5.64 9.01 3.74
CA GLU A 104 -4.61 10.04 3.85
C GLU A 104 -3.18 9.46 3.99
N GLY A 105 -3.02 8.14 3.83
CA GLY A 105 -1.74 7.46 3.97
C GLY A 105 -1.27 7.27 5.42
N LYS A 106 -2.16 7.36 6.41
CA LYS A 106 -1.80 7.12 7.81
C LYS A 106 -1.86 5.63 8.09
N ILE A 107 -0.69 5.01 8.29
CA ILE A 107 -0.55 3.62 8.74
C ILE A 107 -0.73 3.58 10.25
N LYS A 108 -1.60 2.70 10.73
CA LYS A 108 -1.69 2.29 12.13
C LYS A 108 -1.24 0.84 12.22
N VAL A 109 -0.16 0.61 12.94
CA VAL A 109 0.40 -0.72 13.19
C VAL A 109 -0.46 -1.44 14.23
N GLY A 110 -0.76 -2.71 13.98
CA GLY A 110 -1.53 -3.56 14.87
C GLY A 110 -0.73 -4.06 16.06
N GLU A 111 -1.26 -5.08 16.72
CA GLU A 111 -0.62 -5.72 17.88
C GLU A 111 0.03 -7.06 17.49
N ALA A 112 -0.38 -7.65 16.38
CA ALA A 112 0.16 -8.92 15.91
C ALA A 112 1.60 -8.75 15.40
N SER A 113 2.47 -9.69 15.78
CA SER A 113 3.84 -9.77 15.23
C SER A 113 3.83 -10.49 13.89
N GLY A 114 4.59 -9.98 12.94
CA GLY A 114 4.65 -10.56 11.59
C GLY A 114 5.01 -9.54 10.51
N GLU A 115 4.72 -9.88 9.28
CA GLU A 115 4.89 -9.00 8.13
C GLU A 115 3.57 -8.78 7.41
N GLY A 116 3.27 -7.51 7.17
CA GLY A 116 2.16 -7.07 6.35
C GLY A 116 2.64 -6.26 5.15
N THR A 117 1.83 -6.23 4.12
CA THR A 117 2.09 -5.47 2.90
C THR A 117 0.95 -4.48 2.65
N ILE A 118 1.30 -3.22 2.45
CA ILE A 118 0.37 -2.20 1.99
C ILE A 118 0.64 -1.94 0.52
N VAL A 119 -0.39 -2.02 -0.30
CA VAL A 119 -0.37 -1.73 -1.73
C VAL A 119 -0.97 -0.36 -1.94
N ALA A 120 -0.19 0.56 -2.50
CA ALA A 120 -0.66 1.85 -2.97
C ALA A 120 -0.89 1.80 -4.48
N ARG A 121 -2.03 2.34 -4.95
CA ARG A 121 -2.41 2.37 -6.37
C ARG A 121 -2.75 3.79 -6.79
N TYR A 122 -2.23 4.21 -7.92
CA TYR A 122 -2.56 5.48 -8.55
C TYR A 122 -2.46 5.36 -10.08
N MET A 123 -3.54 5.69 -10.79
CA MET A 123 -3.60 5.68 -12.27
C MET A 123 -3.02 4.42 -12.92
N GLY A 124 -3.33 3.23 -12.37
CA GLY A 124 -2.84 1.95 -12.89
C GLY A 124 -1.43 1.55 -12.44
N GLN A 125 -0.68 2.45 -11.81
CA GLN A 125 0.62 2.14 -11.21
C GLN A 125 0.46 1.63 -9.78
N VAL A 126 1.43 0.82 -9.33
CA VAL A 126 1.43 0.18 -8.01
C VAL A 126 2.77 0.43 -7.31
N ALA A 127 2.71 0.75 -6.02
CA ALA A 127 3.86 0.74 -5.13
C ALA A 127 3.56 -0.13 -3.89
N ILE A 128 4.57 -0.83 -3.40
CA ILE A 128 4.46 -1.78 -2.30
C ILE A 128 5.21 -1.24 -1.09
N VAL A 129 4.58 -1.30 0.07
CA VAL A 129 5.17 -0.95 1.37
C VAL A 129 5.16 -2.18 2.27
N ARG A 130 6.31 -2.55 2.80
CA ARG A 130 6.46 -3.67 3.74
C ARG A 130 6.48 -3.16 5.16
N VAL A 131 5.60 -3.70 5.97
CA VAL A 131 5.47 -3.39 7.40
C VAL A 131 5.88 -4.63 8.18
N THR A 132 6.92 -4.53 8.98
CA THR A 132 7.40 -5.60 9.86
C THR A 132 7.13 -5.22 11.31
N VAL A 133 6.50 -6.10 12.05
CA VAL A 133 6.29 -5.98 13.51
C VAL A 133 6.98 -7.17 14.17
N PRO A 134 8.17 -6.98 14.75
CA PRO A 134 8.88 -8.07 15.43
C PRO A 134 8.12 -8.57 16.65
N ALA A 135 8.37 -9.82 17.05
CA ALA A 135 7.90 -10.35 18.32
C ALA A 135 8.48 -9.52 19.49
N GLU A 136 7.72 -9.39 20.57
CA GLU A 136 8.15 -8.61 21.74
C GLU A 136 9.39 -9.19 22.44
N LYS A 137 9.59 -10.52 22.30
CA LYS A 137 10.70 -11.22 22.94
C LYS A 137 11.99 -11.06 22.15
N GLU A 138 12.93 -10.32 22.69
CA GLU A 138 14.29 -10.24 22.14
C GLU A 138 14.98 -11.63 22.18
N ILE A 139 15.45 -12.07 21.02
CA ILE A 139 16.23 -13.30 20.89
C ILE A 139 17.68 -12.92 20.59
N ALA A 140 18.60 -13.41 21.42
CA ALA A 140 20.03 -13.13 21.23
C ALA A 140 20.52 -13.60 19.85
N VAL A 141 21.28 -12.77 19.16
CA VAL A 141 21.83 -13.04 17.82
C VAL A 141 22.63 -14.35 17.77
N THR A 142 23.29 -14.71 18.89
CA THR A 142 24.04 -15.97 19.03
C THR A 142 23.17 -17.21 18.85
N LYS A 143 21.86 -17.16 19.11
CA LYS A 143 20.95 -18.28 18.89
C LYS A 143 20.71 -18.53 17.40
N TYR A 144 20.66 -17.50 16.59
CA TYR A 144 20.54 -17.65 15.14
C TYR A 144 21.84 -18.17 14.52
N ALA A 145 22.99 -17.72 15.02
CA ALA A 145 24.29 -18.19 14.56
C ALA A 145 24.56 -19.67 14.89
N ALA A 146 23.87 -20.22 15.89
CA ALA A 146 23.97 -21.64 16.29
C ALA A 146 22.99 -22.54 15.50
N LEU A 147 22.14 -22.02 14.65
CA LEU A 147 21.21 -22.83 13.85
C LEU A 147 21.96 -23.58 12.76
N PRO A 148 21.61 -24.86 12.49
CA PRO A 148 22.21 -25.61 11.41
C PRO A 148 21.78 -25.03 10.05
N SER A 149 22.76 -24.70 9.20
CA SER A 149 22.50 -24.24 7.83
C SER A 149 22.98 -25.32 6.86
N HIS A 150 22.08 -25.77 5.98
CA HIS A 150 22.37 -26.82 4.98
C HIS A 150 22.50 -26.23 3.57
N ASN A 151 21.87 -25.06 3.33
CA ASN A 151 21.89 -24.38 2.03
C ASN A 151 21.52 -22.89 2.15
N PHE A 152 21.59 -22.18 1.03
CA PHE A 152 21.30 -20.74 0.98
C PHE A 152 19.87 -20.37 1.39
N ILE A 153 18.91 -21.29 1.31
CA ILE A 153 17.51 -21.03 1.75
C ILE A 153 17.49 -20.83 3.27
N ASP A 154 18.24 -21.66 4.01
CA ASP A 154 18.33 -21.54 5.47
C ASP A 154 18.92 -20.19 5.87
N GLU A 155 19.94 -19.72 5.15
CA GLU A 155 20.57 -18.43 5.40
C GLU A 155 19.58 -17.28 5.24
N PHE A 156 18.81 -17.24 4.14
CA PHE A 156 17.77 -16.24 3.94
C PHE A 156 16.62 -16.36 4.95
N ALA A 157 16.20 -17.57 5.28
CA ALA A 157 15.16 -17.82 6.28
C ALA A 157 15.58 -17.32 7.67
N TYR A 158 16.83 -17.54 8.08
CA TYR A 158 17.32 -17.11 9.38
C TYR A 158 17.48 -15.58 9.48
N ILE A 159 17.86 -14.91 8.40
CA ILE A 159 17.83 -13.44 8.32
C ILE A 159 16.40 -12.95 8.58
N GLN A 160 15.41 -13.58 7.95
CA GLN A 160 14.01 -13.22 8.12
C GLN A 160 13.49 -13.53 9.53
N PHE A 161 13.83 -14.69 10.10
CA PHE A 161 13.49 -15.05 11.47
C PHE A 161 14.09 -14.08 12.48
N GLN A 162 15.35 -13.67 12.28
CA GLN A 162 16.01 -12.68 13.13
C GLN A 162 15.29 -11.33 13.05
N ARG A 163 14.90 -10.90 11.86
CA ARG A 163 14.16 -9.65 11.63
C ARG A 163 12.80 -9.66 12.34
N LEU A 164 12.13 -10.82 12.34
CA LEU A 164 10.82 -11.01 12.97
C LEU A 164 10.90 -11.34 14.47
N GLY A 165 12.08 -11.65 15.00
CA GLY A 165 12.25 -12.07 16.39
C GLY A 165 11.72 -13.47 16.67
N PHE A 166 11.78 -14.39 15.70
CA PHE A 166 11.36 -15.79 15.85
C PHE A 166 12.55 -16.71 15.72
N LEU A 167 12.44 -17.91 16.33
CA LEU A 167 13.28 -19.04 16.01
C LEU A 167 12.47 -20.05 15.20
N PRO A 168 13.13 -20.85 14.34
CA PRO A 168 12.46 -21.98 13.71
C PRO A 168 11.94 -22.94 14.79
N SER A 169 10.83 -23.60 14.52
CA SER A 169 10.35 -24.71 15.36
C SER A 169 11.28 -25.91 15.25
N ASP A 170 11.22 -26.76 16.24
CA ASP A 170 11.90 -28.08 16.17
C ASP A 170 11.40 -28.90 14.97
N LEU A 171 12.19 -29.88 14.58
CA LEU A 171 11.82 -30.83 13.53
C LEU A 171 10.50 -31.53 13.89
N CYS A 172 9.59 -31.63 12.95
CA CYS A 172 8.33 -32.32 13.16
C CYS A 172 8.57 -33.86 13.23
N ALA A 173 7.68 -34.58 13.90
CA ALA A 173 7.69 -36.04 13.89
C ALA A 173 7.34 -36.58 12.49
N ASP A 174 7.79 -37.81 12.17
CA ASP A 174 7.56 -38.45 10.87
C ASP A 174 6.06 -38.51 10.49
N SER A 175 5.19 -38.76 11.47
CA SER A 175 3.75 -38.79 11.26
C SER A 175 3.19 -37.43 10.86
N GLU A 176 3.76 -36.35 11.39
CA GLU A 176 3.36 -34.98 11.05
C GLU A 176 3.91 -34.56 9.68
N PHE A 177 5.14 -34.98 9.37
CA PHE A 177 5.75 -34.81 8.06
C PHE A 177 4.92 -35.49 6.97
N LEU A 178 4.59 -36.77 7.16
CA LEU A 178 3.77 -37.54 6.21
C LEU A 178 2.38 -36.98 5.99
N ARG A 179 1.82 -36.32 6.99
CA ARG A 179 0.50 -35.67 6.85
C ARG A 179 0.57 -34.40 6.00
N ARG A 180 1.71 -33.72 5.93
CA ARG A 180 1.91 -32.45 5.21
C ARG A 180 2.48 -32.61 3.81
N ALA A 181 3.12 -33.73 3.53
CA ALA A 181 3.69 -34.07 2.22
C ALA A 181 2.61 -34.69 1.30
#